data_1af1083c5cc7780850cf2b82eba16013
#
_entry.id   1af1083c5cc7780850cf2b82eba16013
#
_cell.length_a   1.000
_cell.length_b   1.000
_cell.length_c   1.000
_cell.angle_alpha   90.00
_cell.angle_beta   90.00
_cell.angle_gamma   90.00
#
_symmetry.space_group_name_H-M   'P 1'
#
loop_
_entity.id
_entity.type
_entity.pdbx_description
1 polymer ?
#
loop_
_entity_poly.entity_id
_entity_poly.type
_entity_poly.pdbx_seq_one_letter_code
_entity_poly.pdbx_strand_id
1 'polypeptide(L)'
;MWCVAELDEEYIEKMEDVLKTYEKPYNPGEPVVCLDEKPVSLHAAVRPPQPAAPGKLARRDNEYERRGTANVFCAVEPQAGKHFTWPTPDRSAAEFAQIIGELTNHYPSAKTIQLVLDNLNIHCRKSLTDYCGDRGGGFIWNCLTPHYTPKHGSWLNQAEIEISLFSRQCLGKRRIPDLKTLRREGRAWNRRLNRACVKINWKFGRPEARKKFGYDKHLFKRSMGLVSSAPSSKCLSSFP
;
A
#
# COMPACT_ATOMS: atom_id res chain seq x y z
N MET A 1 8.03 -22.24 -6.08
CA MET A 1 7.28 -22.64 -4.87
C MET A 1 7.17 -21.38 -4.01
N TRP A 2 6.01 -20.85 -3.77
CA TRP A 2 5.81 -19.72 -2.87
C TRP A 2 6.00 -20.24 -1.45
N CYS A 3 6.90 -19.61 -0.68
CA CYS A 3 6.97 -19.87 0.74
C CYS A 3 5.62 -19.49 1.35
N VAL A 4 4.84 -20.46 1.78
CA VAL A 4 3.65 -20.20 2.60
C VAL A 4 4.20 -19.71 3.93
N ALA A 5 3.87 -18.48 4.32
CA ALA A 5 4.17 -18.00 5.65
C ALA A 5 3.51 -18.94 6.67
N GLU A 6 4.19 -19.22 7.77
CA GLU A 6 3.52 -19.87 8.90
C GLU A 6 2.31 -19.01 9.27
N LEU A 7 1.16 -19.64 9.30
CA LEU A 7 -0.11 -19.01 9.69
C LEU A 7 -0.17 -18.98 11.21
N ASP A 8 0.59 -18.10 11.83
CA ASP A 8 0.49 -17.85 13.25
C ASP A 8 -0.75 -16.97 13.58
N GLU A 9 -1.01 -16.79 14.87
CA GLU A 9 -2.17 -15.99 15.33
C GLU A 9 -2.08 -14.54 14.84
N GLU A 10 -0.89 -13.93 14.85
CA GLU A 10 -0.69 -12.55 14.41
C GLU A 10 -0.97 -12.40 12.91
N TYR A 11 -0.53 -13.38 12.08
CA TYR A 11 -0.82 -13.40 10.66
C TYR A 11 -2.33 -13.44 10.40
N ILE A 12 -3.03 -14.36 11.08
CA ILE A 12 -4.48 -14.54 10.91
C ILE A 12 -5.22 -13.28 11.37
N GLU A 13 -4.85 -12.69 12.50
CA GLU A 13 -5.49 -11.49 13.01
C GLU A 13 -5.38 -10.31 12.03
N LYS A 14 -4.18 -10.03 11.53
CA LYS A 14 -3.94 -8.98 10.54
C LYS A 14 -4.65 -9.26 9.22
N MET A 15 -4.61 -10.50 8.74
CA MET A 15 -5.33 -10.90 7.53
C MET A 15 -6.84 -10.71 7.67
N GLU A 16 -7.42 -11.15 8.78
CA GLU A 16 -8.86 -10.99 9.06
C GLU A 16 -9.27 -9.51 9.19
N ASP A 17 -8.40 -8.66 9.76
CA ASP A 17 -8.66 -7.22 9.88
C ASP A 17 -8.71 -6.55 8.51
N VAL A 18 -7.72 -6.82 7.65
CA VAL A 18 -7.70 -6.29 6.27
C VAL A 18 -8.90 -6.79 5.47
N LEU A 19 -9.20 -8.09 5.50
CA LEU A 19 -10.34 -8.66 4.78
C LEU A 19 -11.68 -8.11 5.29
N LYS A 20 -11.84 -7.96 6.61
CA LYS A 20 -13.02 -7.32 7.22
C LYS A 20 -13.20 -5.89 6.72
N THR A 21 -12.11 -5.18 6.51
CA THR A 21 -12.14 -3.81 5.98
C THR A 21 -12.61 -3.80 4.53
N TYR A 22 -12.18 -4.74 3.70
CA TYR A 22 -12.63 -4.87 2.31
C TYR A 22 -14.08 -5.32 2.15
N GLU A 23 -14.62 -6.07 3.12
CA GLU A 23 -16.01 -6.53 3.14
C GLU A 23 -17.02 -5.43 3.53
N LYS A 24 -16.54 -4.29 4.04
CA LYS A 24 -17.42 -3.16 4.37
C LYS A 24 -18.08 -2.62 3.10
N PRO A 25 -19.38 -2.25 3.15
CA PRO A 25 -20.00 -1.55 2.04
C PRO A 25 -19.31 -0.20 1.83
N TYR A 26 -19.36 0.30 0.59
CA TYR A 26 -18.78 1.60 0.27
C TYR A 26 -19.37 2.71 1.14
N ASN A 27 -18.50 3.45 1.82
CA ASN A 27 -18.85 4.60 2.63
C ASN A 27 -17.89 5.77 2.34
N PRO A 28 -18.33 6.84 1.69
CA PRO A 28 -17.47 7.99 1.41
C PRO A 28 -16.98 8.73 2.65
N GLY A 29 -17.64 8.55 3.80
CA GLY A 29 -17.20 9.07 5.10
C GLY A 29 -16.09 8.24 5.76
N GLU A 30 -15.86 7.03 5.30
CA GLU A 30 -14.81 6.12 5.76
C GLU A 30 -14.21 5.37 4.56
N PRO A 31 -13.59 6.09 3.59
CA PRO A 31 -13.03 5.48 2.39
C PRO A 31 -11.93 4.48 2.74
N VAL A 32 -11.90 3.35 2.04
CA VAL A 32 -10.81 2.36 2.13
C VAL A 32 -9.78 2.66 1.06
N VAL A 33 -8.57 3.00 1.47
CA VAL A 33 -7.45 3.30 0.58
C VAL A 33 -6.32 2.32 0.83
N CYS A 34 -5.81 1.72 -0.22
CA CYS A 34 -4.65 0.84 -0.17
C CYS A 34 -3.43 1.61 -0.68
N LEU A 35 -2.32 1.57 0.04
CA LEU A 35 -1.07 2.26 -0.30
C LEU A 35 0.09 1.28 -0.33
N ASP A 36 0.99 1.46 -1.30
CA ASP A 36 2.24 0.70 -1.43
C ASP A 36 3.26 1.44 -2.31
N GLU A 37 4.50 1.00 -2.34
CA GLU A 37 5.59 1.64 -3.08
C GLU A 37 6.18 0.74 -4.15
N LYS A 38 6.65 1.41 -5.23
CA LYS A 38 7.37 0.77 -6.32
C LYS A 38 8.65 1.53 -6.67
N PRO A 39 9.82 0.89 -6.60
CA PRO A 39 11.03 1.45 -7.17
C PRO A 39 10.97 1.43 -8.71
N VAL A 40 11.44 2.51 -9.33
CA VAL A 40 11.49 2.68 -10.79
C VAL A 40 12.89 3.08 -11.20
N SER A 41 13.57 2.25 -11.98
CA SER A 41 14.87 2.59 -12.55
C SER A 41 14.71 3.63 -13.65
N LEU A 42 15.50 4.70 -13.57
CA LEU A 42 15.52 5.78 -14.55
C LEU A 42 16.54 5.48 -15.62
N HIS A 43 16.11 5.50 -16.88
CA HIS A 43 16.95 5.21 -18.03
C HIS A 43 16.75 6.26 -19.11
N ALA A 44 17.84 6.93 -19.53
CA ALA A 44 17.84 7.79 -20.71
C ALA A 44 18.25 7.01 -21.97
N ALA A 45 17.73 7.41 -23.11
CA ALA A 45 18.20 6.88 -24.39
C ALA A 45 19.53 7.59 -24.78
N VAL A 46 20.53 6.82 -25.19
CA VAL A 46 21.80 7.38 -25.70
C VAL A 46 21.55 8.07 -27.04
N ARG A 47 20.74 7.46 -27.89
CA ARG A 47 20.33 8.03 -29.19
C ARG A 47 18.81 8.20 -29.21
N PRO A 48 18.28 9.24 -29.86
CA PRO A 48 16.84 9.42 -29.96
C PRO A 48 16.17 8.25 -30.70
N PRO A 49 15.03 7.74 -30.23
CA PRO A 49 14.32 6.70 -30.94
C PRO A 49 13.77 7.22 -32.28
N GLN A 50 13.80 6.38 -33.29
CA GLN A 50 13.21 6.68 -34.59
C GLN A 50 11.75 6.18 -34.61
N PRO A 51 10.76 7.05 -34.84
CA PRO A 51 9.37 6.64 -34.93
C PRO A 51 9.14 5.77 -36.18
N ALA A 52 8.03 5.02 -36.16
CA ALA A 52 7.57 4.31 -37.34
C ALA A 52 7.21 5.31 -38.46
N ALA A 53 7.54 4.96 -39.69
CA ALA A 53 7.16 5.69 -40.90
C ALA A 53 6.68 4.67 -41.96
N PRO A 54 5.98 5.09 -43.02
CA PRO A 54 5.58 4.19 -44.10
C PRO A 54 6.77 3.38 -44.63
N GLY A 55 6.65 2.05 -44.59
CA GLY A 55 7.71 1.12 -44.97
C GLY A 55 8.90 1.00 -44.00
N LYS A 56 8.86 1.67 -42.82
CA LYS A 56 9.93 1.61 -41.82
C LYS A 56 9.37 1.33 -40.43
N LEU A 57 9.87 0.27 -39.80
CA LEU A 57 9.51 -0.04 -38.40
C LEU A 57 10.16 0.98 -37.44
N ALA A 58 9.50 1.23 -36.32
CA ALA A 58 10.10 2.00 -35.24
C ALA A 58 11.40 1.35 -34.75
N ARG A 59 12.43 2.14 -34.57
CA ARG A 59 13.73 1.68 -34.08
C ARG A 59 14.07 2.36 -32.76
N ARG A 60 14.59 1.59 -31.83
CA ARG A 60 15.09 2.07 -30.56
C ARG A 60 16.45 1.46 -30.30
N ASP A 61 17.38 2.27 -29.84
CA ASP A 61 18.71 1.82 -29.46
C ASP A 61 18.65 0.82 -28.29
N ASN A 62 19.50 -0.19 -28.29
CA ASN A 62 19.66 -1.11 -27.17
C ASN A 62 20.44 -0.46 -26.03
N GLU A 63 21.34 0.49 -26.34
CA GLU A 63 22.11 1.22 -25.35
C GLU A 63 21.23 2.22 -24.58
N TYR A 64 21.51 2.36 -23.29
CA TYR A 64 20.85 3.32 -22.42
C TYR A 64 21.79 3.79 -21.31
N GLU A 65 21.57 5.00 -20.87
CA GLU A 65 22.24 5.59 -19.72
C GLU A 65 21.40 5.37 -18.47
N ARG A 66 21.99 4.83 -17.41
CA ARG A 66 21.33 4.73 -16.10
C ARG A 66 21.36 6.09 -15.41
N ARG A 67 20.19 6.57 -14.99
CA ARG A 67 19.97 7.87 -14.35
C ARG A 67 19.52 7.72 -12.88
N GLY A 68 19.87 6.58 -12.26
CA GLY A 68 19.49 6.29 -10.88
C GLY A 68 18.14 5.60 -10.76
N THR A 69 17.55 5.71 -9.57
CA THR A 69 16.27 5.11 -9.21
C THR A 69 15.39 6.18 -8.58
N ALA A 70 14.13 6.22 -8.97
CA ALA A 70 13.08 6.95 -8.27
C ALA A 70 12.14 5.95 -7.58
N ASN A 71 11.26 6.44 -6.75
CA ASN A 71 10.20 5.65 -6.15
C ASN A 71 8.83 6.18 -6.57
N VAL A 72 7.80 5.35 -6.56
CA VAL A 72 6.41 5.78 -6.80
C VAL A 72 5.56 5.20 -5.69
N PHE A 73 4.96 6.07 -4.88
CA PHE A 73 3.89 5.67 -4.00
C PHE A 73 2.61 5.54 -4.83
N CYS A 74 1.98 4.40 -4.75
CA CYS A 74 0.74 4.09 -5.46
C CYS A 74 -0.37 3.89 -4.43
N ALA A 75 -1.44 4.67 -4.54
CA ALA A 75 -2.61 4.45 -3.73
C ALA A 75 -3.86 4.27 -4.59
N VAL A 76 -4.79 3.48 -4.11
CA VAL A 76 -6.06 3.23 -4.77
C VAL A 76 -7.19 3.16 -3.75
N GLU A 77 -8.32 3.80 -4.05
CA GLU A 77 -9.60 3.58 -3.39
C GLU A 77 -10.41 2.59 -4.26
N PRO A 78 -10.35 1.27 -3.95
CA PRO A 78 -10.83 0.24 -4.88
C PRO A 78 -12.31 0.34 -5.23
N GLN A 79 -13.15 0.68 -4.24
CA GLN A 79 -14.60 0.74 -4.41
C GLN A 79 -15.06 2.01 -5.13
N ALA A 80 -14.33 3.11 -5.02
CA ALA A 80 -14.64 4.35 -5.73
C ALA A 80 -13.94 4.45 -7.10
N GLY A 81 -12.89 3.66 -7.33
CA GLY A 81 -12.07 3.75 -8.54
C GLY A 81 -11.26 5.03 -8.60
N LYS A 82 -10.73 5.48 -7.43
CA LYS A 82 -9.79 6.60 -7.38
C LYS A 82 -8.36 6.09 -7.32
N HIS A 83 -7.50 6.67 -8.13
CA HIS A 83 -6.12 6.25 -8.35
C HIS A 83 -5.17 7.42 -8.10
N PHE A 84 -4.12 7.17 -7.34
CA PHE A 84 -3.10 8.16 -6.99
C PHE A 84 -1.71 7.58 -7.20
N THR A 85 -0.82 8.36 -7.81
CA THR A 85 0.61 8.03 -7.89
C THR A 85 1.43 9.25 -7.60
N TRP A 86 2.38 9.11 -6.70
CA TRP A 86 3.34 10.15 -6.31
C TRP A 86 4.77 9.67 -6.56
N PRO A 87 5.35 10.04 -7.72
CA PRO A 87 6.76 9.79 -7.96
C PRO A 87 7.64 10.70 -7.09
N THR A 88 8.52 10.08 -6.33
CA THR A 88 9.43 10.68 -5.35
C THR A 88 10.89 10.32 -5.66
N PRO A 89 11.87 11.07 -5.17
CA PRO A 89 13.28 10.70 -5.30
C PRO A 89 13.58 9.34 -4.65
N ASP A 90 12.96 9.08 -3.51
CA ASP A 90 13.16 7.88 -2.69
C ASP A 90 11.86 7.48 -1.95
N ARG A 91 11.96 6.51 -1.03
CA ARG A 91 10.88 6.09 -0.14
C ARG A 91 11.21 6.43 1.32
N SER A 92 11.66 7.62 1.59
CA SER A 92 11.97 8.06 2.95
C SER A 92 10.72 8.31 3.79
N ALA A 93 10.90 8.39 5.11
CA ALA A 93 9.84 8.75 6.04
C ALA A 93 9.27 10.16 5.76
N ALA A 94 10.10 11.08 5.28
CA ALA A 94 9.69 12.42 4.90
C ALA A 94 8.76 12.42 3.67
N GLU A 95 9.11 11.65 2.62
CA GLU A 95 8.26 11.49 1.43
C GLU A 95 6.93 10.81 1.80
N PHE A 96 6.96 9.76 2.62
CA PHE A 96 5.74 9.13 3.13
C PHE A 96 4.86 10.14 3.88
N ALA A 97 5.42 10.92 4.80
CA ALA A 97 4.66 11.90 5.57
C ALA A 97 4.00 12.96 4.67
N GLN A 98 4.73 13.47 3.67
CA GLN A 98 4.19 14.42 2.70
C GLN A 98 3.03 13.81 1.92
N ILE A 99 3.19 12.58 1.43
CA ILE A 99 2.17 11.89 0.64
C ILE A 99 0.93 11.59 1.47
N ILE A 100 1.07 11.19 2.73
CA ILE A 100 -0.08 11.01 3.62
C ILE A 100 -0.81 12.34 3.86
N GLY A 101 -0.07 13.45 4.01
CA GLY A 101 -0.67 14.79 4.08
C GLY A 101 -1.45 15.15 2.81
N GLU A 102 -0.89 14.87 1.62
CA GLU A 102 -1.60 15.06 0.35
C GLU A 102 -2.82 14.15 0.23
N LEU A 103 -2.70 12.87 0.62
CA LEU A 103 -3.80 11.91 0.60
C LEU A 103 -4.97 12.37 1.47
N THR A 104 -4.71 12.84 2.70
CA THR A 104 -5.77 13.33 3.60
C THR A 104 -6.51 14.53 3.01
N ASN A 105 -5.84 15.40 2.26
CA ASN A 105 -6.46 16.54 1.58
C ASN A 105 -7.44 16.12 0.46
N HIS A 106 -7.34 14.90 -0.07
CA HIS A 106 -8.32 14.37 -1.03
C HIS A 106 -9.63 13.92 -0.37
N TYR A 107 -9.67 13.83 0.96
CA TYR A 107 -10.81 13.33 1.72
C TYR A 107 -11.20 14.28 2.87
N PRO A 108 -11.46 15.59 2.60
CA PRO A 108 -11.68 16.59 3.65
C PRO A 108 -12.95 16.35 4.49
N SER A 109 -13.91 15.58 3.95
CA SER A 109 -15.18 15.26 4.62
C SER A 109 -15.20 13.85 5.21
N ALA A 110 -14.09 13.10 5.12
CA ALA A 110 -14.03 11.77 5.70
C ALA A 110 -13.89 11.87 7.23
N LYS A 111 -14.63 11.04 7.94
CA LYS A 111 -14.44 10.84 9.36
C LYS A 111 -13.09 10.23 9.68
N THR A 112 -12.69 9.25 8.89
CA THR A 112 -11.38 8.61 8.91
C THR A 112 -11.14 7.92 7.57
N ILE A 113 -9.87 7.79 7.18
CA ILE A 113 -9.45 7.00 6.02
C ILE A 113 -9.01 5.63 6.54
N GLN A 114 -9.68 4.56 6.12
CA GLN A 114 -9.27 3.17 6.39
C GLN A 114 -8.06 2.88 5.49
N LEU A 115 -6.86 3.02 6.01
CA LEU A 115 -5.63 2.94 5.23
C LEU A 115 -4.98 1.56 5.35
N VAL A 116 -4.96 0.81 4.25
CA VAL A 116 -4.29 -0.50 4.17
C VAL A 116 -2.87 -0.30 3.65
N LEU A 117 -1.88 -0.80 4.39
CA LEU A 117 -0.45 -0.67 4.09
C LEU A 117 0.35 -1.85 4.68
N ASP A 118 1.60 -2.00 4.27
CA ASP A 118 2.49 -2.99 4.84
C ASP A 118 3.16 -2.50 6.14
N ASN A 119 3.91 -3.40 6.81
CA ASN A 119 4.61 -3.10 8.05
C ASN A 119 6.00 -2.44 7.84
N LEU A 120 6.17 -1.60 6.82
CA LEU A 120 7.42 -0.90 6.65
C LEU A 120 7.65 0.10 7.81
N ASN A 121 8.88 0.23 8.29
CA ASN A 121 9.20 1.08 9.45
C ASN A 121 8.78 2.55 9.31
N ILE A 122 8.67 3.03 8.07
CA ILE A 122 8.22 4.40 7.78
C ILE A 122 6.70 4.57 7.89
N HIS A 123 5.91 3.48 7.86
CA HIS A 123 4.44 3.51 7.88
C HIS A 123 3.89 3.67 9.30
N CYS A 124 4.30 4.72 9.99
CA CYS A 124 3.92 4.94 11.37
C CYS A 124 3.72 6.42 11.69
N ARG A 125 3.06 6.68 12.83
CA ARG A 125 2.83 8.03 13.34
C ARG A 125 4.11 8.85 13.46
N LYS A 126 5.21 8.19 13.88
CA LYS A 126 6.50 8.87 14.10
C LYS A 126 7.00 9.56 12.82
N SER A 127 6.84 8.94 11.65
CA SER A 127 7.24 9.56 10.38
C SER A 127 6.55 10.89 10.12
N LEU A 128 5.27 11.01 10.49
CA LEU A 128 4.49 12.24 10.33
C LEU A 128 4.88 13.29 11.37
N THR A 129 5.08 12.87 12.64
CA THR A 129 5.46 13.80 13.71
C THR A 129 6.88 14.32 13.54
N ASP A 130 7.80 13.50 13.07
CA ASP A 130 9.18 13.92 12.76
C ASP A 130 9.21 14.95 11.61
N TYR A 131 8.31 14.83 10.64
CA TYR A 131 8.25 15.72 9.47
C TYR A 131 7.43 17.00 9.71
N CYS A 132 6.23 16.87 10.30
CA CYS A 132 5.26 17.96 10.48
C CYS A 132 5.23 18.55 11.90
N GLY A 133 6.07 18.04 12.81
CA GLY A 133 5.99 18.31 14.24
C GLY A 133 4.84 17.53 14.93
N ASP A 134 4.91 17.42 16.25
CA ASP A 134 3.97 16.60 17.02
C ASP A 134 2.50 16.96 16.79
N ARG A 135 2.19 18.26 16.76
CA ARG A 135 0.82 18.74 16.56
C ARG A 135 0.31 18.46 15.13
N GLY A 136 1.11 18.83 14.12
CA GLY A 136 0.73 18.67 12.71
C GLY A 136 0.66 17.20 12.29
N GLY A 137 1.73 16.44 12.58
CA GLY A 137 1.81 15.02 12.27
C GLY A 137 0.77 14.20 13.04
N GLY A 138 0.54 14.54 14.33
CA GLY A 138 -0.50 13.93 15.13
C GLY A 138 -1.91 14.18 14.57
N PHE A 139 -2.18 15.40 14.10
CA PHE A 139 -3.47 15.73 13.46
C PHE A 139 -3.69 14.89 12.19
N ILE A 140 -2.69 14.83 11.30
CA ILE A 140 -2.78 14.04 10.07
C ILE A 140 -2.98 12.55 10.39
N TRP A 141 -2.22 12.00 11.35
CA TRP A 141 -2.35 10.60 11.74
C TRP A 141 -3.73 10.26 12.29
N ASN A 142 -4.34 11.16 13.05
CA ASN A 142 -5.67 10.95 13.61
C ASN A 142 -6.80 10.95 12.56
N CYS A 143 -6.52 11.40 11.33
CA CYS A 143 -7.42 11.25 10.19
C CYS A 143 -7.41 9.83 9.61
N LEU A 144 -6.53 8.94 10.09
CA LEU A 144 -6.33 7.60 9.55
C LEU A 144 -6.75 6.52 10.54
N THR A 145 -7.23 5.40 10.00
CA THR A 145 -7.34 4.12 10.69
C THR A 145 -6.46 3.13 9.93
N PRO A 146 -5.21 2.89 10.37
CA PRO A 146 -4.29 2.01 9.66
C PRO A 146 -4.64 0.53 9.85
N HIS A 147 -4.56 -0.23 8.76
CA HIS A 147 -4.70 -1.68 8.70
C HIS A 147 -3.45 -2.27 8.08
N TYR A 148 -2.66 -2.98 8.88
CA TYR A 148 -1.38 -3.52 8.41
C TYR A 148 -1.55 -4.94 7.86
N THR A 149 -1.00 -5.18 6.66
CA THR A 149 -0.91 -6.54 6.14
C THR A 149 0.01 -7.40 7.01
N PRO A 150 -0.22 -8.71 7.13
CA PRO A 150 0.69 -9.58 7.86
C PRO A 150 2.05 -9.67 7.14
N LYS A 151 3.08 -10.05 7.87
CA LYS A 151 4.41 -10.29 7.30
C LYS A 151 4.30 -11.37 6.20
N HIS A 152 4.88 -11.11 5.03
CA HIS A 152 4.74 -11.95 3.83
C HIS A 152 3.30 -12.03 3.27
N GLY A 153 2.42 -11.13 3.69
CA GLY A 153 1.02 -11.04 3.25
C GLY A 153 0.74 -9.85 2.32
N SER A 154 1.74 -9.32 1.59
CA SER A 154 1.57 -8.19 0.66
C SER A 154 0.49 -8.42 -0.39
N TRP A 155 0.23 -9.68 -0.76
CA TRP A 155 -0.85 -10.06 -1.68
C TRP A 155 -2.24 -9.60 -1.23
N LEU A 156 -2.44 -9.31 0.06
CA LEU A 156 -3.67 -8.71 0.61
C LEU A 156 -3.79 -7.21 0.29
N ASN A 157 -2.67 -6.53 0.02
CA ASN A 157 -2.70 -5.12 -0.30
C ASN A 157 -3.14 -4.91 -1.76
N GLN A 158 -4.34 -4.34 -1.97
CA GLN A 158 -4.84 -4.10 -3.34
C GLN A 158 -4.01 -3.04 -4.10
N ALA A 159 -3.15 -2.28 -3.44
CA ALA A 159 -2.18 -1.40 -4.11
C ALA A 159 -1.17 -2.17 -4.98
N GLU A 160 -0.93 -3.46 -4.73
CA GLU A 160 -0.13 -4.33 -5.62
C GLU A 160 -0.77 -4.47 -7.02
N ILE A 161 -2.11 -4.47 -7.09
CA ILE A 161 -2.84 -4.45 -8.38
C ILE A 161 -2.60 -3.12 -9.07
N GLU A 162 -2.67 -2.02 -8.33
CA GLU A 162 -2.40 -0.66 -8.82
C GLU A 162 -0.98 -0.55 -9.38
N ILE A 163 0.02 -1.01 -8.63
CA ILE A 163 1.43 -1.07 -9.04
C ILE A 163 1.59 -1.88 -10.33
N SER A 164 0.91 -3.02 -10.43
CA SER A 164 0.94 -3.87 -11.63
C SER A 164 0.33 -3.15 -12.84
N LEU A 165 -0.81 -2.48 -12.67
CA LEU A 165 -1.44 -1.69 -13.71
C LEU A 165 -0.57 -0.50 -14.13
N PHE A 166 -0.03 0.26 -13.18
CA PHE A 166 0.90 1.36 -13.43
C PHE A 166 2.12 0.90 -14.21
N SER A 167 2.72 -0.23 -13.80
CA SER A 167 3.89 -0.79 -14.45
C SER A 167 3.62 -1.15 -15.91
N ARG A 168 2.46 -1.76 -16.19
CA ARG A 168 2.10 -2.20 -17.55
C ARG A 168 1.59 -1.08 -18.43
N GLN A 169 0.72 -0.22 -17.89
CA GLN A 169 0.00 0.77 -18.69
C GLN A 169 0.67 2.14 -18.73
N CYS A 170 1.35 2.55 -17.65
CA CYS A 170 2.05 3.82 -17.57
C CYS A 170 3.50 3.68 -17.98
N LEU A 171 4.26 2.78 -17.37
CA LEU A 171 5.67 2.60 -17.67
C LEU A 171 5.87 1.77 -18.96
N GLY A 172 5.23 0.62 -19.03
CA GLY A 172 5.38 -0.32 -20.15
C GLY A 172 6.84 -0.67 -20.41
N LYS A 173 7.22 -0.70 -21.69
CA LYS A 173 8.61 -0.91 -22.13
C LYS A 173 9.36 0.42 -22.36
N ARG A 174 8.82 1.55 -21.93
CA ARG A 174 9.44 2.86 -22.13
C ARG A 174 10.64 3.08 -21.21
N ARG A 175 11.56 3.89 -21.65
CA ARG A 175 12.62 4.44 -20.80
C ARG A 175 12.13 5.75 -20.22
N ILE A 176 12.17 5.86 -18.91
CA ILE A 176 11.83 7.09 -18.18
C ILE A 176 13.14 7.73 -17.75
N PRO A 177 13.53 8.88 -18.32
CA PRO A 177 14.87 9.42 -18.13
C PRO A 177 15.06 10.15 -16.79
N ASP A 178 14.00 10.65 -16.18
CA ASP A 178 14.05 11.49 -15.00
C ASP A 178 12.73 11.53 -14.21
N LEU A 179 12.80 12.02 -12.99
CA LEU A 179 11.68 12.15 -12.08
C LEU A 179 10.58 13.10 -12.62
N LYS A 180 10.95 14.16 -13.33
CA LYS A 180 10.00 15.11 -13.92
C LYS A 180 9.13 14.43 -14.97
N THR A 181 9.74 13.62 -15.82
CA THR A 181 9.03 12.80 -16.81
C THR A 181 8.13 11.78 -16.11
N LEU A 182 8.63 11.07 -15.09
CA LEU A 182 7.84 10.11 -14.33
C LEU A 182 6.61 10.75 -13.68
N ARG A 183 6.76 11.93 -13.09
CA ARG A 183 5.65 12.72 -12.52
C ARG A 183 4.61 13.12 -13.56
N ARG A 184 5.05 13.54 -14.75
CA ARG A 184 4.14 13.89 -15.85
C ARG A 184 3.33 12.70 -16.32
N GLU A 185 3.98 11.57 -16.54
CA GLU A 185 3.36 10.32 -17.00
C GLU A 185 2.39 9.76 -15.94
N GLY A 186 2.79 9.73 -14.68
CA GLY A 186 1.94 9.30 -13.57
C GLY A 186 0.66 10.14 -13.46
N ARG A 187 0.78 11.47 -13.51
CA ARG A 187 -0.38 12.38 -13.51
C ARG A 187 -1.32 12.15 -14.71
N ALA A 188 -0.77 11.92 -15.88
CA ALA A 188 -1.58 11.65 -17.07
C ALA A 188 -2.33 10.31 -16.94
N TRP A 189 -1.67 9.30 -16.40
CA TRP A 189 -2.25 7.99 -16.15
C TRP A 189 -3.37 8.04 -15.09
N ASN A 190 -3.13 8.71 -13.95
CA ASN A 190 -4.15 8.94 -12.93
C ASN A 190 -5.40 9.62 -13.49
N ARG A 191 -5.23 10.71 -14.25
CA ARG A 191 -6.38 11.41 -14.85
C ARG A 191 -7.20 10.49 -15.75
N ARG A 192 -6.55 9.61 -16.51
CA ARG A 192 -7.25 8.65 -17.37
C ARG A 192 -8.06 7.64 -16.57
N LEU A 193 -7.46 7.02 -15.54
CA LEU A 193 -8.14 6.00 -14.73
C LEU A 193 -9.26 6.61 -13.87
N ASN A 194 -9.00 7.77 -13.26
CA ASN A 194 -10.00 8.48 -12.45
C ASN A 194 -11.21 8.93 -13.30
N ARG A 195 -10.98 9.36 -14.55
CA ARG A 195 -12.09 9.68 -15.47
C ARG A 195 -12.92 8.44 -15.82
N ALA A 196 -12.27 7.29 -15.94
CA ALA A 196 -12.93 6.03 -16.25
C ALA A 196 -13.53 5.34 -15.00
N CYS A 197 -13.27 5.86 -13.79
CA CYS A 197 -13.69 5.29 -12.51
C CYS A 197 -13.39 3.78 -12.42
N VAL A 198 -12.17 3.37 -12.75
CA VAL A 198 -11.76 1.97 -12.80
C VAL A 198 -11.73 1.38 -11.40
N LYS A 199 -12.69 0.51 -11.09
CA LYS A 199 -12.82 -0.13 -9.76
C LYS A 199 -12.08 -1.47 -9.72
N ILE A 200 -11.63 -1.84 -8.51
CA ILE A 200 -11.13 -3.19 -8.25
C ILE A 200 -12.29 -4.02 -7.69
N ASN A 201 -12.63 -5.11 -8.37
CA ASN A 201 -13.63 -6.06 -7.91
C ASN A 201 -12.94 -7.18 -7.09
N TRP A 202 -12.74 -6.94 -5.82
CA TRP A 202 -12.12 -7.88 -4.90
C TRP A 202 -13.14 -8.89 -4.39
N LYS A 203 -12.90 -10.18 -4.63
CA LYS A 203 -13.84 -11.27 -4.28
C LYS A 203 -13.36 -12.17 -3.14
N PHE A 204 -12.11 -12.03 -2.72
CA PHE A 204 -11.53 -12.87 -1.68
C PHE A 204 -11.80 -12.25 -0.30
N GLY A 205 -12.72 -12.85 0.44
CA GLY A 205 -13.10 -12.42 1.77
C GLY A 205 -12.65 -13.39 2.86
N ARG A 206 -13.10 -13.13 4.09
CA ARG A 206 -12.81 -13.97 5.26
C ARG A 206 -13.30 -15.42 5.13
N PRO A 207 -14.49 -15.69 4.58
CA PRO A 207 -14.95 -17.07 4.37
C PRO A 207 -14.01 -17.86 3.45
N GLU A 208 -13.56 -17.23 2.34
CA GLU A 208 -12.62 -17.84 1.39
C GLU A 208 -11.26 -18.08 2.03
N ALA A 209 -10.79 -17.12 2.86
CA ALA A 209 -9.52 -17.24 3.58
C ALA A 209 -9.55 -18.42 4.57
N ARG A 210 -10.59 -18.52 5.39
CA ARG A 210 -10.78 -19.62 6.35
C ARG A 210 -10.81 -20.97 5.66
N LYS A 211 -11.56 -21.06 4.56
CA LYS A 211 -11.63 -22.28 3.74
C LYS A 211 -10.28 -22.63 3.12
N LYS A 212 -9.60 -21.63 2.53
CA LYS A 212 -8.34 -21.84 1.81
C LYS A 212 -7.19 -22.23 2.72
N PHE A 213 -7.12 -21.63 3.90
CA PHE A 213 -6.02 -21.80 4.85
C PHE A 213 -6.36 -22.77 5.99
N GLY A 214 -7.59 -23.27 6.07
CA GLY A 214 -7.98 -24.33 7.01
C GLY A 214 -7.96 -23.89 8.47
N TYR A 215 -8.26 -22.62 8.79
CA TYR A 215 -8.30 -22.16 10.17
C TYR A 215 -9.72 -21.79 10.62
N ASP A 216 -9.99 -21.96 11.95
CA ASP A 216 -11.23 -21.53 12.59
C ASP A 216 -10.94 -20.41 13.60
N LYS A 217 -11.54 -19.25 13.38
CA LYS A 217 -11.38 -18.08 14.26
C LYS A 217 -11.88 -18.33 15.70
N HIS A 218 -12.82 -19.25 15.89
CA HIS A 218 -13.34 -19.56 17.22
C HIS A 218 -12.37 -20.40 18.06
N LEU A 219 -11.51 -21.20 17.45
CA LEU A 219 -10.49 -21.97 18.13
C LEU A 219 -9.38 -21.07 18.68
N PHE A 220 -8.97 -20.05 17.90
CA PHE A 220 -7.93 -19.09 18.32
C PHE A 220 -8.36 -18.21 19.51
N LYS A 221 -9.63 -17.77 19.56
CA LYS A 221 -10.13 -17.02 20.73
C LYS A 221 -10.21 -17.84 22.01
N ARG A 222 -10.35 -19.17 21.91
CA ARG A 222 -10.34 -20.06 23.09
C ARG A 222 -8.94 -20.23 23.67
N SER A 223 -7.89 -20.28 22.86
CA SER A 223 -6.51 -20.34 23.35
C SER A 223 -6.11 -19.06 24.10
N MET A 224 -6.52 -17.88 23.64
CA MET A 224 -6.27 -16.60 24.35
C MET A 224 -7.04 -16.49 25.67
N GLY A 225 -8.24 -17.08 25.77
CA GLY A 225 -9.04 -17.11 27.01
C GLY A 225 -8.48 -18.00 28.11
N LEU A 226 -7.65 -18.98 27.77
CA LEU A 226 -7.04 -19.94 28.71
C LEU A 226 -5.72 -19.47 29.31
N VAL A 227 -5.05 -18.50 28.70
CA VAL A 227 -3.78 -17.93 29.22
C VAL A 227 -4.00 -16.84 30.28
N SER A 228 -5.24 -16.32 30.39
CA SER A 228 -5.60 -15.24 31.34
C SER A 228 -5.95 -15.69 32.76
N SER A 229 -5.87 -17.00 33.10
CA SER A 229 -6.18 -17.51 34.44
C SER A 229 -5.04 -18.34 35.05
N ALA A 230 -3.86 -17.78 35.16
CA ALA A 230 -2.84 -18.31 36.05
C ALA A 230 -3.10 -17.76 37.47
N PRO A 231 -3.23 -18.60 38.52
CA PRO A 231 -3.51 -18.11 39.86
C PRO A 231 -2.27 -17.41 40.44
N SER A 232 -2.49 -16.23 41.00
CA SER A 232 -1.48 -15.51 41.79
C SER A 232 -1.03 -16.37 42.96
N SER A 233 0.20 -16.86 42.93
CA SER A 233 0.86 -17.49 44.10
C SER A 233 1.08 -16.42 45.18
N LYS A 234 0.31 -16.53 46.26
CA LYS A 234 0.54 -15.78 47.49
C LYS A 234 1.94 -16.09 48.03
N CYS A 235 2.74 -15.04 48.14
CA CYS A 235 3.94 -15.06 49.00
C CYS A 235 3.51 -15.26 50.45
N LEU A 236 3.84 -16.39 51.02
CA LEU A 236 3.83 -16.59 52.48
C LEU A 236 5.21 -16.14 53.04
N SER A 237 5.15 -15.08 53.79
CA SER A 237 6.21 -14.66 54.70
C SER A 237 6.29 -15.60 55.88
N SER A 238 7.46 -16.07 56.23
CA SER A 238 7.82 -16.46 57.61
C SER A 238 9.31 -16.31 57.83
N PHE A 239 9.61 -15.44 58.74
CA PHE A 239 10.84 -15.35 59.55
C PHE A 239 10.83 -16.47 60.60
N PRO A 240 11.94 -16.76 61.28
CA PRO A 240 12.84 -15.85 61.97
C PRO A 240 14.22 -15.67 61.36
#